data_ecd5b547c533aaaf427b4676ccc98884
#
_entry.id   ecd5b547c533aaaf427b4676ccc98884
#
_cell.length_a   1.000
_cell.length_b   1.000
_cell.length_c   1.000
_cell.angle_alpha   90.00
_cell.angle_beta   90.00
_cell.angle_gamma   90.00
#
_symmetry.space_group_name_H-M   'P 1'
#
loop_
_entity.id
_entity.type
_entity.pdbx_description
1 polymer ?
#
loop_
_entity_poly.entity_id
_entity_poly.type
_entity_poly.pdbx_seq_one_letter_code
_entity_poly.pdbx_strand_id
1 'polypeptide(L)'
;MTKPIQYTVQTPGIDALTHQYGSSLQDLDPHDRNALVLTLASYCYLNAIPIYKLHGGIDLNTSAASAIPEDDDVTTDAFASILNTLADLTPDHAKGLILALSDF
;
A
#
# COMPACT_ATOMS: atom_id res chain seq x y z
N MET A 1 8.94 14.85 14.13
CA MET A 1 8.38 15.36 12.86
C MET A 1 8.39 14.26 11.81
N THR A 2 7.25 14.04 11.16
CA THR A 2 7.14 12.98 10.15
C THR A 2 7.68 13.47 8.81
N LYS A 3 8.54 12.67 8.19
CA LYS A 3 9.11 13.01 6.87
C LYS A 3 8.08 12.76 5.78
N PRO A 4 8.09 13.53 4.68
CA PRO A 4 7.30 13.20 3.51
C PRO A 4 7.64 11.80 3.01
N ILE A 5 6.61 11.10 2.52
CA ILE A 5 6.78 9.72 2.03
C ILE A 5 7.76 9.66 0.86
N GLN A 6 7.78 10.68 0.00
CA GLN A 6 8.69 10.75 -1.14
C GLN A 6 10.17 10.71 -0.76
N TYR A 7 10.53 10.99 0.50
CA TYR A 7 11.93 10.86 0.95
C TYR A 7 12.36 9.40 1.04
N THR A 8 11.41 8.48 1.24
CA THR A 8 11.69 7.06 1.38
C THR A 8 11.43 6.29 0.09
N VAL A 9 10.34 6.64 -0.62
CA VAL A 9 9.93 5.95 -1.83
C VAL A 9 9.16 6.94 -2.71
N GLN A 10 9.36 6.87 -4.03
CA GLN A 10 8.67 7.73 -4.96
C GLN A 10 8.30 6.99 -6.24
N THR A 11 7.01 7.02 -6.59
CA THR A 11 6.47 6.56 -7.87
C THR A 11 5.38 7.54 -8.29
N PRO A 12 4.95 7.55 -9.57
CA PRO A 12 3.81 8.38 -9.96
C PRO A 12 2.55 8.12 -9.14
N GLY A 13 2.30 6.85 -8.78
CA GLY A 13 1.16 6.50 -7.93
C GLY A 13 1.28 7.08 -6.53
N ILE A 14 2.47 7.03 -5.93
CA ILE A 14 2.73 7.63 -4.62
C ILE A 14 2.58 9.13 -4.67
N ASP A 15 3.07 9.78 -5.73
CA ASP A 15 2.92 11.23 -5.90
C ASP A 15 1.44 11.62 -5.96
N ALA A 16 0.62 10.87 -6.68
CA ALA A 16 -0.81 11.11 -6.76
C ALA A 16 -1.49 10.93 -5.40
N LEU A 17 -1.09 9.91 -4.67
CA LEU A 17 -1.65 9.61 -3.35
C LEU A 17 -1.30 10.70 -2.34
N THR A 18 -0.05 11.16 -2.32
CA THR A 18 0.37 12.23 -1.40
C THR A 18 -0.27 13.56 -1.76
N HIS A 19 -0.54 13.80 -3.05
CA HIS A 19 -1.26 14.99 -3.47
C HIS A 19 -2.69 15.00 -2.92
N GLN A 20 -3.32 13.82 -2.83
CA GLN A 20 -4.70 13.68 -2.37
C GLN A 20 -4.82 13.65 -0.84
N TYR A 21 -3.89 13.00 -0.15
CA TYR A 21 -3.99 12.72 1.29
C TYR A 21 -2.90 13.39 2.13
N GLY A 22 -2.05 14.21 1.52
CA GLY A 22 -0.97 14.88 2.23
C GLY A 22 0.36 14.16 2.09
N SER A 23 1.47 14.91 2.28
CA SER A 23 2.83 14.41 2.02
C SER A 23 3.23 13.22 2.90
N SER A 24 2.60 13.05 4.05
CA SER A 24 2.83 11.93 4.96
C SER A 24 1.59 11.02 5.04
N LEU A 25 0.64 11.21 4.12
CA LEU A 25 -0.67 10.53 4.13
C LEU A 25 -1.43 10.75 5.43
N GLN A 26 -1.25 11.93 6.03
CA GLN A 26 -1.87 12.26 7.32
C GLN A 26 -3.40 12.36 7.22
N ASP A 27 -3.94 12.65 6.04
CA ASP A 27 -5.39 12.75 5.82
C ASP A 27 -6.04 11.41 5.51
N LEU A 28 -5.26 10.33 5.46
CA LEU A 28 -5.77 9.00 5.20
C LEU A 28 -6.51 8.48 6.43
N ASP A 29 -7.67 7.84 6.20
CA ASP A 29 -8.44 7.23 7.28
C ASP A 29 -7.58 6.18 8.01
N PRO A 30 -7.59 6.15 9.36
CA PRO A 30 -6.76 5.18 10.11
C PRO A 30 -7.04 3.73 9.76
N HIS A 31 -8.28 3.35 9.47
CA HIS A 31 -8.60 1.98 9.05
C HIS A 31 -7.97 1.67 7.69
N ASP A 32 -8.05 2.62 6.75
CA ASP A 32 -7.43 2.46 5.43
C ASP A 32 -5.91 2.41 5.54
N ARG A 33 -5.32 3.21 6.42
CA ARG A 33 -3.87 3.19 6.67
C ARG A 33 -3.42 1.82 7.17
N ASN A 34 -4.11 1.29 8.18
CA ASN A 34 -3.77 -0.03 8.73
C ASN A 34 -3.97 -1.13 7.69
N ALA A 35 -5.05 -1.07 6.94
CA ALA A 35 -5.32 -2.03 5.87
C ALA A 35 -4.27 -1.93 4.76
N LEU A 36 -3.82 -0.71 4.43
CA LEU A 36 -2.79 -0.51 3.43
C LEU A 36 -1.46 -1.12 3.88
N VAL A 37 -1.05 -0.90 5.12
CA VAL A 37 0.18 -1.49 5.67
C VAL A 37 0.11 -3.02 5.57
N LEU A 38 -1.01 -3.61 5.99
CA LEU A 38 -1.18 -5.06 5.94
C LEU A 38 -1.17 -5.58 4.49
N THR A 39 -1.83 -4.87 3.58
CA THR A 39 -1.85 -5.22 2.16
C THR A 39 -0.44 -5.18 1.57
N LEU A 40 0.33 -4.13 1.87
CA LEU A 40 1.70 -3.98 1.37
C LEU A 40 2.60 -5.09 1.92
N ALA A 41 2.46 -5.43 3.20
CA ALA A 41 3.22 -6.52 3.81
C ALA A 41 2.89 -7.86 3.15
N SER A 42 1.61 -8.12 2.92
CA SER A 42 1.15 -9.33 2.23
C SER A 42 1.68 -9.37 0.79
N TYR A 43 1.63 -8.24 0.09
CA TYR A 43 2.15 -8.09 -1.27
C TYR A 43 3.64 -8.45 -1.34
N CYS A 44 4.44 -7.93 -0.41
CA CYS A 44 5.87 -8.26 -0.34
C CYS A 44 6.09 -9.74 -0.04
N TYR A 45 5.33 -10.29 0.91
CA TYR A 45 5.47 -11.70 1.29
C TYR A 45 5.12 -12.63 0.14
N LEU A 46 3.97 -12.42 -0.49
CA LEU A 46 3.50 -13.29 -1.57
C LEU A 46 4.42 -13.22 -2.78
N ASN A 47 4.93 -12.04 -3.10
CA ASN A 47 5.84 -11.87 -4.23
C ASN A 47 7.25 -12.41 -3.95
N ALA A 48 7.57 -12.75 -2.70
CA ALA A 48 8.82 -13.41 -2.35
C ALA A 48 8.73 -14.94 -2.50
N ILE A 49 7.52 -15.50 -2.61
CA ILE A 49 7.34 -16.95 -2.76
C ILE A 49 7.68 -17.37 -4.20
N PRO A 50 8.61 -18.37 -4.38
CA PRO A 50 9.12 -18.69 -5.72
C PRO A 50 8.04 -19.03 -6.75
N ILE A 51 7.00 -19.78 -6.36
CA ILE A 51 5.95 -20.17 -7.30
C ILE A 51 5.20 -18.97 -7.87
N TYR A 52 4.97 -17.93 -7.03
CA TYR A 52 4.30 -16.72 -7.50
C TYR A 52 5.21 -15.88 -8.38
N LYS A 53 6.51 -15.84 -8.09
CA LYS A 53 7.48 -15.17 -8.95
C LYS A 53 7.51 -15.79 -10.35
N LEU A 54 7.44 -17.10 -10.43
CA LEU A 54 7.43 -17.84 -11.71
C LEU A 54 6.23 -17.46 -12.58
N HIS A 55 5.11 -17.09 -11.97
CA HIS A 55 3.88 -16.73 -12.65
C HIS A 55 3.69 -15.22 -12.78
N GLY A 56 4.75 -14.41 -12.62
CA GLY A 56 4.68 -12.97 -12.81
C GLY A 56 4.32 -12.16 -11.56
N GLY A 57 4.19 -12.84 -10.42
CA GLY A 57 3.88 -12.19 -9.15
C GLY A 57 2.37 -12.06 -8.91
N ILE A 58 2.05 -11.38 -7.81
CA ILE A 58 0.66 -11.14 -7.38
C ILE A 58 0.48 -9.63 -7.25
N ASP A 59 -0.67 -9.10 -7.71
CA ASP A 59 -0.94 -7.67 -7.65
C ASP A 59 -1.44 -7.24 -6.25
N LEU A 60 -1.57 -5.93 -6.06
CA LEU A 60 -2.02 -5.37 -4.78
C LEU A 60 -3.46 -5.75 -4.47
N ASN A 61 -4.34 -5.80 -5.45
CA ASN A 61 -5.74 -6.15 -5.24
C ASN A 61 -5.88 -7.59 -4.75
N THR A 62 -5.12 -8.52 -5.33
CA THR A 62 -5.11 -9.91 -4.89
C THR A 62 -4.53 -10.02 -3.48
N SER A 63 -3.47 -9.26 -3.19
CA SER A 63 -2.86 -9.24 -1.85
C SER A 63 -3.85 -8.71 -0.81
N ALA A 64 -4.60 -7.66 -1.13
CA ALA A 64 -5.62 -7.12 -0.26
C ALA A 64 -6.74 -8.14 -0.01
N ALA A 65 -7.20 -8.82 -1.04
CA ALA A 65 -8.24 -9.83 -0.92
C ALA A 65 -7.81 -10.98 -0.01
N SER A 66 -6.51 -11.30 0.01
CA SER A 66 -5.98 -12.36 0.86
C SER A 66 -5.80 -11.93 2.32
N ALA A 67 -5.53 -10.65 2.56
CA ALA A 67 -5.14 -10.14 3.88
C ALA A 67 -6.26 -9.42 4.63
N ILE A 68 -7.19 -8.78 3.90
CA ILE A 68 -8.22 -7.93 4.48
C ILE A 68 -9.57 -8.68 4.46
N PRO A 69 -10.26 -8.79 5.60
CA PRO A 69 -11.60 -9.41 5.61
C PRO A 69 -12.59 -8.63 4.74
N GLU A 70 -13.53 -9.35 4.13
CA GLU A 70 -14.61 -8.73 3.38
C GLU A 70 -15.71 -8.23 4.33
N ASP A 71 -15.38 -7.19 5.09
CA ASP A 71 -16.27 -6.60 6.06
C ASP A 71 -16.30 -5.09 5.82
N ASP A 72 -17.47 -4.51 5.73
CA ASP A 72 -17.66 -3.10 5.44
C ASP A 72 -17.01 -2.17 6.48
N ASP A 73 -16.74 -2.69 7.69
CA ASP A 73 -16.20 -1.89 8.78
C ASP A 73 -14.68 -1.81 8.81
N VAL A 74 -13.96 -2.56 7.94
CA VAL A 74 -12.48 -2.61 8.02
C VAL A 74 -11.78 -1.61 7.11
N THR A 75 -12.45 -1.13 6.07
CA THR A 75 -11.91 -0.10 5.17
C THR A 75 -13.03 0.82 4.70
N THR A 76 -12.66 2.00 4.20
CA THR A 76 -13.62 2.91 3.56
C THR A 76 -13.77 2.55 2.08
N ASP A 77 -14.77 3.15 1.43
CA ASP A 77 -15.01 2.97 0.00
C ASP A 77 -13.83 3.47 -0.86
N ALA A 78 -13.01 4.36 -0.30
CA ALA A 78 -11.84 4.89 -1.01
C ALA A 78 -10.69 3.89 -1.12
N PHE A 79 -10.69 2.80 -0.35
CA PHE A 79 -9.56 1.88 -0.28
C PHE A 79 -9.23 1.26 -1.64
N ALA A 80 -10.24 0.82 -2.39
CA ALA A 80 -10.05 0.24 -3.72
C ALA A 80 -9.40 1.26 -4.67
N SER A 81 -9.81 2.51 -4.59
CA SER A 81 -9.22 3.60 -5.39
C SER A 81 -7.75 3.83 -5.02
N ILE A 82 -7.43 3.74 -3.72
CA ILE A 82 -6.06 3.86 -3.23
C ILE A 82 -5.18 2.76 -3.83
N LEU A 83 -5.64 1.52 -3.83
CA LEU A 83 -4.90 0.39 -4.41
C LEU A 83 -4.70 0.57 -5.91
N ASN A 84 -5.71 1.05 -6.62
CA ASN A 84 -5.60 1.30 -8.06
C ASN A 84 -4.58 2.42 -8.35
N THR A 85 -4.54 3.43 -7.51
CA THR A 85 -3.57 4.53 -7.64
C THR A 85 -2.14 4.02 -7.46
N LEU A 86 -1.95 2.99 -6.63
CA LEU A 86 -0.64 2.40 -6.35
C LEU A 86 -0.32 1.22 -7.27
N ALA A 87 -1.01 1.06 -8.39
CA ALA A 87 -0.82 -0.10 -9.28
C ALA A 87 0.59 -0.21 -9.87
N ASP A 88 1.35 0.90 -9.90
CA ASP A 88 2.72 0.93 -10.39
C ASP A 88 3.76 0.51 -9.34
N LEU A 89 3.32 0.16 -8.12
CA LEU A 89 4.20 -0.15 -7.02
C LEU A 89 4.86 -1.52 -7.21
N THR A 90 6.19 -1.58 -7.05
CA THR A 90 6.91 -2.85 -7.00
C THR A 90 7.05 -3.31 -5.54
N PRO A 91 7.43 -4.58 -5.29
CA PRO A 91 7.68 -5.02 -3.91
C PRO A 91 8.72 -4.18 -3.17
N ASP A 92 9.76 -3.71 -3.85
CA ASP A 92 10.77 -2.84 -3.23
C ASP A 92 10.17 -1.49 -2.84
N HIS A 93 9.33 -0.91 -3.70
CA HIS A 93 8.59 0.31 -3.38
C HIS A 93 7.65 0.09 -2.20
N ALA A 94 7.00 -1.06 -2.15
CA ALA A 94 6.08 -1.39 -1.06
C ALA A 94 6.79 -1.44 0.28
N LYS A 95 8.00 -1.99 0.34
CA LYS A 95 8.82 -2.00 1.57
C LYS A 95 9.12 -0.58 2.03
N GLY A 96 9.52 0.30 1.11
CA GLY A 96 9.77 1.70 1.43
C GLY A 96 8.54 2.41 1.96
N LEU A 97 7.39 2.14 1.36
CA LEU A 97 6.12 2.75 1.79
C LEU A 97 5.71 2.25 3.18
N ILE A 98 5.90 0.96 3.48
CA ILE A 98 5.64 0.41 4.81
C ILE A 98 6.49 1.15 5.86
N LEU A 99 7.78 1.32 5.58
CA LEU A 99 8.68 2.04 6.50
C LEU A 99 8.22 3.48 6.72
N ALA A 100 7.82 4.15 5.66
CA ALA A 100 7.34 5.53 5.75
C ALA A 100 6.06 5.62 6.58
N LEU A 101 5.13 4.69 6.40
CA LEU A 101 3.87 4.66 7.15
C LEU A 101 4.08 4.29 8.62
N SER A 102 5.14 3.57 8.93
CA SER A 102 5.46 3.15 10.31
C SER A 102 6.03 4.25 11.17
N ASP A 103 6.40 5.40 10.58
CA ASP A 103 6.98 6.55 11.31
C ASP A 103 5.92 7.45 11.97
N PHE A 104 4.68 7.04 11.98
CA PHE A 104 3.60 7.82 12.60
C PHE A 104 3.43 7.54 14.08
#